data_534cbdddc2e36d9bf4d4bc2e15190bd4
#
_entry.id   534cbdddc2e36d9bf4d4bc2e15190bd4
#
_cell.length_a   1.000
_cell.length_b   1.000
_cell.length_c   1.000
_cell.angle_alpha   90.00
_cell.angle_beta   90.00
_cell.angle_gamma   90.00
#
_symmetry.space_group_name_H-M   'P 1'
#
loop_
_entity.id
_entity.type
_entity.pdbx_description
1 polymer ?
#
loop_
_entity_poly.entity_id
_entity_poly.type
_entity_poly.pdbx_seq_one_letter_code
_entity_poly.pdbx_strand_id
1 'polypeptide(L)'
;MARFDVYRHPDAALRKKTPYLLDVQNDYIEGMETRVVLPIRAASLFGLPMRDLNPLLEIDGSQVVLDAAAIAAFPAAELRNPVVNLRAQ
;
A
#
# COMPACT_ATOMS: atom_id res chain seq x y z
N MET A 1 2.61 1.02 14.21
CA MET A 1 2.75 0.84 12.77
C MET A 1 3.93 -0.06 12.49
N ALA A 2 3.77 -1.02 11.62
CA ALA A 2 4.82 -1.97 11.30
C ALA A 2 5.08 -1.98 9.80
N ARG A 3 6.34 -2.23 9.43
CA ARG A 3 6.72 -2.39 8.03
C ARG A 3 5.89 -3.51 7.41
N PHE A 4 5.41 -3.27 6.19
CA PHE A 4 4.53 -4.16 5.41
C PHE A 4 3.09 -4.25 5.92
N ASP A 5 2.68 -3.40 6.85
CA ASP A 5 1.27 -3.21 7.14
C ASP A 5 0.57 -2.62 5.92
N VAL A 6 -0.61 -3.13 5.61
CA VAL A 6 -1.44 -2.63 4.52
C VAL A 6 -2.60 -1.84 5.12
N TYR A 7 -2.77 -0.61 4.65
CA TYR A 7 -3.83 0.27 5.12
C TYR A 7 -4.79 0.57 3.98
N ARG A 8 -6.07 0.71 4.31
CA ARG A 8 -7.04 1.22 3.35
C ARG A 8 -6.67 2.67 3.01
N HIS A 9 -6.76 3.04 1.74
CA HIS A 9 -6.44 4.42 1.36
C HIS A 9 -7.33 5.38 2.14
N PRO A 10 -6.76 6.41 2.79
CA PRO A 10 -7.56 7.31 3.63
C PRO A 10 -8.51 8.20 2.85
N ASP A 11 -8.23 8.48 1.57
CA ASP A 11 -9.12 9.27 0.72
C ASP A 11 -10.10 8.35 0.02
N ALA A 12 -11.38 8.42 0.40
CA ALA A 12 -12.42 7.58 -0.15
C ALA A 12 -12.58 7.75 -1.67
N ALA A 13 -12.32 8.95 -2.19
CA ALA A 13 -12.42 9.21 -3.62
C ALA A 13 -11.38 8.46 -4.44
N LEU A 14 -10.24 8.11 -3.84
CA LEU A 14 -9.15 7.42 -4.52
C LEU A 14 -9.18 5.90 -4.33
N ARG A 15 -10.04 5.37 -3.47
CA ARG A 15 -10.05 3.93 -3.14
C ARG A 15 -10.44 3.05 -4.30
N LYS A 16 -11.20 3.55 -5.26
CA LYS A 16 -11.59 2.75 -6.41
C LYS A 16 -10.38 2.36 -7.25
N LYS A 17 -9.46 3.28 -7.48
CA LYS A 17 -8.26 3.07 -8.28
C LYS A 17 -7.10 2.58 -7.41
N THR A 18 -6.98 3.09 -6.19
CA THR A 18 -5.90 2.79 -5.25
C THR A 18 -6.51 2.40 -3.91
N PRO A 19 -6.99 1.15 -3.76
CA PRO A 19 -7.70 0.76 -2.54
C PRO A 19 -6.84 0.73 -1.29
N TYR A 20 -5.52 0.52 -1.43
CA TYR A 20 -4.66 0.33 -0.26
C TYR A 20 -3.33 1.04 -0.42
N LEU A 21 -2.64 1.21 0.71
CA LEU A 21 -1.27 1.68 0.79
C LEU A 21 -0.45 0.66 1.59
N LEU A 22 0.74 0.33 1.11
CA LEU A 22 1.67 -0.58 1.79
C LEU A 22 2.75 0.22 2.49
N ASP A 23 2.87 0.07 3.80
CA ASP A 23 3.92 0.71 4.60
C ASP A 23 5.25 -0.01 4.36
N VAL A 24 6.22 0.69 3.81
CA VAL A 24 7.56 0.15 3.56
C VAL A 24 8.65 0.86 4.36
N GLN A 25 8.27 1.75 5.28
CA GLN A 25 9.24 2.45 6.10
C GLN A 25 9.98 1.48 7.03
N ASN A 26 11.26 1.74 7.23
CA ASN A 26 12.08 0.94 8.13
C ASN A 26 11.53 1.05 9.56
N ASP A 27 11.34 -0.11 10.22
CA ASP A 27 10.82 -0.16 11.59
C ASP A 27 11.74 0.52 12.62
N TYR A 28 13.02 0.71 12.29
CA TYR A 28 13.97 1.41 13.17
C TYR A 28 13.77 2.92 13.15
N ILE A 29 12.98 3.45 12.24
CA ILE A 29 12.68 4.88 12.16
C ILE A 29 11.30 5.09 12.77
N GLU A 30 11.27 5.41 14.05
CA GLU A 30 10.02 5.63 14.79
C GLU A 30 9.80 7.12 15.05
N GLY A 31 8.58 7.47 15.38
CA GLY A 31 8.23 8.84 15.77
C GLY A 31 8.16 9.83 14.64
N MET A 32 8.30 9.39 13.40
CA MET A 32 8.15 10.26 12.25
C MET A 32 6.68 10.61 12.02
N GLU A 33 6.42 11.83 11.60
CA GLU A 33 5.06 12.27 11.28
C GLU A 33 4.55 11.67 9.98
N THR A 34 5.44 11.18 9.13
CA THR A 34 5.10 10.55 7.85
C THR A 34 5.62 9.13 7.78
N ARG A 35 4.99 8.32 6.93
CA ARG A 35 5.44 6.97 6.61
C ARG A 35 5.67 6.88 5.11
N VAL A 36 6.71 6.15 4.72
CA VAL A 36 6.96 5.85 3.30
C VAL A 36 6.06 4.70 2.89
N VAL A 37 5.26 4.90 1.86
CA VAL A 37 4.28 3.90 1.41
C VAL A 37 4.38 3.67 -0.09
N LEU A 38 3.92 2.50 -0.53
CA LEU A 38 3.69 2.18 -1.94
C LEU A 38 2.19 2.04 -2.17
N PRO A 39 1.66 2.65 -3.24
CA PRO A 39 0.25 2.46 -3.55
C PRO A 39 -0.02 1.05 -4.05
N ILE A 40 -1.15 0.51 -3.62
CA ILE A 40 -1.67 -0.76 -4.11
C ILE A 40 -2.89 -0.43 -4.96
N ARG A 41 -2.77 -0.66 -6.27
CA ARG A 41 -3.79 -0.29 -7.25
C ARG A 41 -4.75 -1.44 -7.49
N ALA A 42 -5.99 -1.12 -7.84
CA ALA A 42 -6.93 -2.13 -8.31
C ALA A 42 -6.44 -2.72 -9.63
N ALA A 43 -6.29 -4.04 -9.71
CA ALA A 43 -5.72 -4.68 -10.90
C ALA A 43 -6.51 -4.37 -12.17
N SER A 44 -7.83 -4.30 -12.06
CA SER A 44 -8.71 -4.04 -13.19
C SER A 44 -8.53 -2.64 -13.80
N LEU A 45 -7.98 -1.69 -13.04
CA LEU A 45 -7.82 -0.31 -13.48
C LEU A 45 -6.36 0.09 -13.73
N PHE A 46 -5.42 -0.81 -13.46
CA PHE A 46 -4.00 -0.49 -13.57
C PHE A 46 -3.45 -0.63 -15.00
N GLY A 47 -4.07 -1.46 -15.82
CA GLY A 47 -3.56 -1.82 -17.14
C GLY A 47 -2.68 -3.06 -17.06
N LEU A 48 -1.72 -3.19 -18.00
CA LEU A 48 -0.82 -4.34 -18.01
C LEU A 48 0.33 -4.11 -17.04
N PRO A 49 0.43 -4.89 -15.96
CA PRO A 49 1.53 -4.73 -15.01
C PRO A 49 2.84 -5.24 -15.59
N MET A 50 3.94 -4.61 -15.18
CA MET A 50 5.27 -5.12 -15.47
C MET A 50 5.61 -6.17 -14.42
N ARG A 51 5.80 -7.40 -14.86
CA ARG A 51 5.88 -8.58 -13.97
C ARG A 51 6.81 -8.41 -12.77
N ASP A 52 7.99 -7.82 -12.97
CA ASP A 52 9.00 -7.70 -11.91
C ASP A 52 8.84 -6.45 -11.06
N LEU A 53 8.16 -5.41 -11.59
CA LEU A 53 7.99 -4.12 -10.89
C LEU A 53 6.61 -3.96 -10.28
N ASN A 54 5.64 -4.75 -10.73
CA ASN A 54 4.25 -4.62 -10.31
C ASN A 54 3.67 -5.99 -9.96
N PRO A 55 4.09 -6.57 -8.81
CA PRO A 55 3.57 -7.88 -8.43
C PRO A 55 2.07 -7.85 -8.20
N LEU A 56 1.40 -8.93 -8.65
CA LEU A 56 -0.01 -9.14 -8.39
C LEU A 56 -0.18 -9.75 -7.00
N LEU A 57 -1.13 -9.24 -6.27
CA LEU A 57 -1.47 -9.71 -4.93
C LEU A 57 -2.98 -9.88 -4.82
N GLU A 58 -3.40 -10.63 -3.82
CA GLU A 58 -4.81 -10.71 -3.45
C GLU A 58 -4.97 -10.20 -2.03
N ILE A 59 -5.82 -9.21 -1.85
CA ILE A 59 -6.12 -8.66 -0.54
C ILE A 59 -7.63 -8.60 -0.40
N ASP A 60 -8.13 -9.25 0.65
CA ASP A 60 -9.56 -9.28 0.97
C ASP A 60 -10.42 -9.73 -0.23
N GLY A 61 -9.96 -10.75 -0.95
CA GLY A 61 -10.67 -11.33 -2.07
C GLY A 61 -10.54 -10.59 -3.40
N SER A 62 -9.80 -9.49 -3.43
CA SER A 62 -9.65 -8.67 -4.64
C SER A 62 -8.23 -8.75 -5.17
N GLN A 63 -8.08 -8.83 -6.48
CA GLN A 63 -6.77 -8.77 -7.13
C GLN A 63 -6.29 -7.33 -7.18
N VAL A 64 -5.07 -7.10 -6.71
CA VAL A 64 -4.45 -5.78 -6.68
C VAL A 64 -3.03 -5.87 -7.19
N VAL A 65 -2.47 -4.71 -7.54
CA VAL A 65 -1.12 -4.59 -8.07
C VAL A 65 -0.33 -3.63 -7.18
N LEU A 66 0.85 -4.06 -6.76
CA LEU A 66 1.76 -3.19 -6.01
C LEU A 66 2.51 -2.28 -6.99
N ASP A 67 2.31 -0.98 -6.87
CA ASP A 67 2.97 0.00 -7.74
C ASP A 67 4.26 0.51 -7.09
N ALA A 68 5.33 -0.23 -7.27
CA ALA A 68 6.59 0.06 -6.62
C ALA A 68 7.26 1.35 -7.13
N ALA A 69 6.89 1.81 -8.32
CA ALA A 69 7.47 3.02 -8.89
C ALA A 69 6.85 4.30 -8.33
N ALA A 70 5.72 4.21 -7.66
CA ALA A 70 4.99 5.37 -7.15
C ALA A 70 5.17 5.57 -5.64
N ILE A 71 6.37 5.33 -5.14
CA ILE A 71 6.69 5.51 -3.71
C ILE A 71 6.37 6.94 -3.27
N ALA A 72 5.77 7.08 -2.10
CA ALA A 72 5.33 8.37 -1.60
C ALA A 72 5.39 8.41 -0.07
N ALA A 73 5.34 9.62 0.49
CA ALA A 73 5.23 9.83 1.92
C ALA A 73 3.78 10.19 2.27
N PHE A 74 3.25 9.57 3.31
CA PHE A 74 1.90 9.84 3.79
C PHE A 74 1.92 10.23 5.26
N PRO A 75 1.04 11.14 5.70
CA PRO A 75 0.93 11.44 7.13
C PRO A 75 0.58 10.18 7.92
N ALA A 76 1.38 9.86 8.93
CA ALA A 76 1.15 8.66 9.73
C ALA A 76 -0.23 8.68 10.40
N ALA A 77 -0.73 9.86 10.75
CA ALA A 77 -2.04 9.99 11.41
C ALA A 77 -3.21 9.57 10.51
N GLU A 78 -3.02 9.51 9.20
CA GLU A 78 -4.06 9.08 8.27
C GLU A 78 -4.08 7.57 8.04
N LEU A 79 -3.05 6.86 8.51
CA LEU A 79 -2.92 5.41 8.34
C LEU A 79 -3.40 4.72 9.60
N ARG A 80 -4.63 4.22 9.58
CA ARG A 80 -5.30 3.64 10.74
C ARG A 80 -5.78 2.23 10.46
N ASN A 81 -5.69 1.38 11.47
CA ASN A 81 -6.26 0.03 11.45
C ASN A 81 -5.79 -0.78 10.24
N PRO A 82 -4.56 -1.29 10.26
CA PRO A 82 -4.06 -2.08 9.15
C PRO A 82 -4.98 -3.28 8.88
N VAL A 83 -5.21 -3.57 7.60
CA VAL A 83 -6.09 -4.67 7.21
C VAL A 83 -5.34 -6.00 7.16
N VAL A 84 -4.05 -5.97 6.86
CA VAL A 84 -3.21 -7.17 6.78
C VAL A 84 -1.75 -6.73 6.83
N ASN A 85 -0.85 -7.65 7.15
CA ASN A 85 0.60 -7.44 7.05
C ASN A 85 1.18 -8.42 6.05
N LEU A 86 1.97 -7.93 5.10
CA LEU A 86 2.52 -8.75 4.02
C LEU A 86 3.94 -9.27 4.29
N ARG A 87 4.41 -9.17 5.52
CA ARG A 87 5.79 -9.57 5.87
C ARG A 87 6.10 -11.02 5.52
N ALA A 88 5.12 -11.89 5.59
CA ALA A 88 5.28 -13.32 5.32
C ALA A 88 5.05 -13.70 3.86
N GLN A 89 4.88 -12.75 2.97
CA GLN A 89 4.52 -13.02 1.59
C GLN A 89 5.62 -12.69 0.59
#